data_f910ceb3bd350e8212af21e6f686ab02
#
_entry.id   f910ceb3bd350e8212af21e6f686ab02
#
_cell.length_a   1.000
_cell.length_b   1.000
_cell.length_c   1.000
_cell.angle_alpha   90.00
_cell.angle_beta   90.00
_cell.angle_gamma   90.00
#
_symmetry.space_group_name_H-M   'P 1'
#
loop_
_entity.id
_entity.type
_entity.pdbx_description
1 polymer ?
#
loop_
_entity_poly.entity_id
_entity_poly.type
_entity_poly.pdbx_seq_one_letter_code
_entity_poly.pdbx_strand_id
1 'polypeptide(L)'
;SELVTSEPSEGCTTQLPVADEGPAGRDEAPMVILGIGVNIGQEVDDLPVAWAGSLRTLGAVDADGDSAHAAVAEVALNAIGHQLVRRLEQWEEVCGDVDAGDGVLGRELRAALTTLGQHVSVQAPDGELSGLAVDVTPALVLRNQAGDTEVRAGDVTLVRVTG
;
A
#
# COMPACT_ATOMS: atom_id res chain seq x y z
N SER A 1 -43.53 -0.33 -14.63
CA SER A 1 -42.34 0.13 -13.88
C SER A 1 -42.18 -0.78 -12.67
N GLU A 2 -41.42 -1.87 -12.84
CA GLU A 2 -41.04 -2.75 -11.75
C GLU A 2 -39.70 -2.25 -11.17
N LEU A 3 -39.72 -1.90 -9.90
CA LEU A 3 -38.55 -1.68 -9.09
C LEU A 3 -37.86 -3.03 -8.84
N VAL A 4 -36.76 -3.28 -9.51
CA VAL A 4 -35.88 -4.40 -9.18
C VAL A 4 -35.17 -4.03 -7.89
N THR A 5 -35.63 -4.59 -6.78
CA THR A 5 -34.92 -4.60 -5.51
C THR A 5 -33.79 -5.61 -5.65
N SER A 6 -32.56 -5.14 -5.86
CA SER A 6 -31.36 -5.98 -5.73
C SER A 6 -31.20 -6.35 -4.27
N GLU A 7 -31.29 -7.64 -3.94
CA GLU A 7 -30.94 -8.17 -2.63
C GLU A 7 -29.44 -7.93 -2.35
N PRO A 8 -29.07 -7.61 -1.10
CA PRO A 8 -27.67 -7.48 -0.75
C PRO A 8 -26.98 -8.84 -0.95
N SER A 9 -25.88 -8.83 -1.70
CA SER A 9 -25.01 -9.98 -1.88
C SER A 9 -24.61 -10.52 -0.51
N GLU A 10 -24.72 -11.84 -0.32
CA GLU A 10 -24.32 -12.56 0.88
C GLU A 10 -22.89 -12.15 1.28
N GLY A 11 -22.78 -11.55 2.48
CA GLY A 11 -21.60 -10.87 2.93
C GLY A 11 -20.35 -11.76 2.95
N CYS A 12 -19.26 -11.20 2.51
CA CYS A 12 -17.93 -11.75 2.67
C CYS A 12 -17.64 -11.97 4.16
N THR A 13 -17.68 -13.22 4.61
CA THR A 13 -17.31 -13.58 5.99
C THR A 13 -15.81 -13.82 6.05
N THR A 14 -15.04 -12.73 6.06
CA THR A 14 -13.61 -12.82 6.36
C THR A 14 -13.46 -13.08 7.85
N GLN A 15 -13.19 -14.31 8.24
CA GLN A 15 -12.69 -14.62 9.58
C GLN A 15 -11.28 -14.07 9.71
N LEU A 16 -11.17 -12.85 10.21
CA LEU A 16 -9.89 -12.36 10.73
C LEU A 16 -9.47 -13.27 11.90
N PRO A 17 -8.17 -13.61 12.02
CA PRO A 17 -7.70 -14.38 13.18
C PRO A 17 -8.01 -13.55 14.43
N VAL A 18 -8.87 -14.10 15.28
CA VAL A 18 -9.28 -13.48 16.55
C VAL A 18 -8.06 -13.47 17.46
N ALA A 19 -7.48 -12.30 17.68
CA ALA A 19 -6.59 -12.09 18.81
C ALA A 19 -7.47 -12.09 20.05
N ASP A 20 -7.15 -13.01 20.99
CA ASP A 20 -7.56 -13.19 22.35
C ASP A 20 -8.75 -12.34 22.88
N GLU A 21 -9.76 -13.04 23.41
CA GLU A 21 -11.01 -12.48 23.89
C GLU A 21 -10.82 -11.51 25.07
N GLY A 22 -10.82 -10.21 24.76
CA GLY A 22 -11.16 -9.16 25.72
C GLY A 22 -12.70 -9.06 25.87
N PRO A 23 -13.25 -8.41 26.94
CA PRO A 23 -14.65 -8.47 27.29
C PRO A 23 -15.56 -7.95 26.16
N ALA A 24 -16.54 -8.77 25.84
CA ALA A 24 -17.56 -8.56 24.83
C ALA A 24 -18.27 -7.19 24.94
N GLY A 25 -18.32 -6.49 23.84
CA GLY A 25 -19.21 -5.34 23.67
C GLY A 25 -18.74 -4.32 22.67
N ARG A 26 -19.03 -4.57 21.43
CA ARG A 26 -19.47 -3.72 20.32
C ARG A 26 -19.03 -4.36 19.00
N ASP A 27 -19.99 -4.58 18.10
CA ASP A 27 -19.78 -4.79 16.67
C ASP A 27 -19.27 -3.48 16.04
N GLU A 28 -18.09 -3.00 16.44
CA GLU A 28 -17.42 -1.89 15.77
C GLU A 28 -16.53 -2.50 14.68
N ALA A 29 -16.85 -2.22 13.43
CA ALA A 29 -15.98 -2.55 12.31
C ALA A 29 -14.57 -1.98 12.58
N PRO A 30 -13.50 -2.72 12.27
CA PRO A 30 -12.15 -2.25 12.48
C PRO A 30 -11.92 -0.94 11.71
N MET A 31 -11.43 0.10 12.39
CA MET A 31 -11.11 1.38 11.79
C MET A 31 -9.63 1.43 11.45
N VAL A 32 -9.31 1.76 10.20
CA VAL A 32 -7.93 1.96 9.74
C VAL A 32 -7.69 3.45 9.55
N ILE A 33 -6.63 3.97 10.15
CA ILE A 33 -6.17 5.34 9.94
C ILE A 33 -4.98 5.29 8.99
N LEU A 34 -5.13 5.92 7.81
CA LEU A 34 -4.09 6.00 6.79
C LEU A 34 -3.54 7.42 6.72
N GLY A 35 -2.22 7.57 6.95
CA GLY A 35 -1.49 8.81 6.74
C GLY A 35 -0.71 8.78 5.44
N ILE A 36 -0.83 9.81 4.61
CA ILE A 36 -0.10 9.94 3.34
C ILE A 36 0.64 11.27 3.33
N GLY A 37 1.96 11.24 3.09
CA GLY A 37 2.79 12.40 2.90
C GLY A 37 3.27 12.52 1.44
N VAL A 38 3.20 13.72 0.87
CA VAL A 38 3.69 13.99 -0.48
C VAL A 38 4.60 15.22 -0.45
N ASN A 39 5.83 15.09 -0.94
CA ASN A 39 6.71 16.22 -1.15
C ASN A 39 6.24 16.99 -2.40
N ILE A 40 5.91 18.27 -2.26
CA ILE A 40 5.35 19.07 -3.36
C ILE A 40 6.40 20.01 -3.92
N GLY A 41 6.84 20.97 -3.14
CA GLY A 41 7.69 22.09 -3.61
C GLY A 41 9.13 22.02 -3.12
N GLN A 42 9.55 20.99 -2.41
CA GLN A 42 10.91 20.87 -1.88
C GLN A 42 11.93 20.80 -3.02
N GLU A 43 13.03 21.54 -2.86
CA GLU A 43 14.21 21.40 -3.71
C GLU A 43 15.01 20.12 -3.36
N VAL A 44 15.94 19.74 -4.22
CA VAL A 44 16.75 18.52 -4.01
C VAL A 44 17.48 18.53 -2.66
N ASP A 45 18.01 19.70 -2.27
CA ASP A 45 18.79 19.88 -1.03
C ASP A 45 17.91 19.87 0.24
N ASP A 46 16.60 20.09 0.10
CA ASP A 46 15.62 20.07 1.20
C ASP A 46 15.03 18.67 1.44
N LEU A 47 15.32 17.70 0.57
CA LEU A 47 14.77 16.37 0.67
C LEU A 47 15.53 15.52 1.71
N PRO A 48 14.84 14.66 2.48
CA PRO A 48 15.42 13.96 3.63
C PRO A 48 16.47 12.93 3.25
N VAL A 49 16.47 12.46 2.01
CA VAL A 49 17.40 11.45 1.47
C VAL A 49 17.67 11.69 -0.01
N ALA A 50 18.85 11.32 -0.48
CA ALA A 50 19.32 11.58 -1.85
C ALA A 50 18.46 10.94 -2.97
N TRP A 51 17.66 9.94 -2.65
CA TRP A 51 16.75 9.28 -3.60
C TRP A 51 15.30 9.75 -3.47
N ALA A 52 14.99 10.66 -2.54
CA ALA A 52 13.66 11.27 -2.45
C ALA A 52 13.46 12.26 -3.61
N GLY A 53 12.20 12.42 -4.00
CA GLY A 53 11.75 13.40 -4.97
C GLY A 53 10.60 14.24 -4.43
N SER A 54 10.33 15.35 -5.09
CA SER A 54 9.12 16.13 -4.93
C SER A 54 8.42 16.26 -6.27
N LEU A 55 7.17 16.70 -6.29
CA LEU A 55 6.45 16.99 -7.55
C LEU A 55 7.20 18.05 -8.37
N ARG A 56 7.88 18.98 -7.70
CA ARG A 56 8.72 20.00 -8.34
C ARG A 56 9.97 19.38 -8.98
N THR A 57 10.74 18.57 -8.27
CA THR A 57 11.95 17.95 -8.81
C THR A 57 11.67 16.96 -9.94
N LEU A 58 10.43 16.43 -10.00
CA LEU A 58 9.95 15.58 -11.08
C LEU A 58 9.36 16.36 -12.26
N GLY A 59 9.35 17.71 -12.20
CA GLY A 59 8.81 18.57 -13.25
C GLY A 59 7.29 18.51 -13.37
N ALA A 60 6.59 18.02 -12.34
CA ALA A 60 5.14 17.96 -12.34
C ALA A 60 4.48 19.28 -11.93
N VAL A 61 5.24 20.17 -11.28
CA VAL A 61 4.80 21.51 -10.88
C VAL A 61 5.94 22.50 -11.02
N ASP A 62 5.65 23.65 -11.65
CA ASP A 62 6.57 24.80 -11.79
C ASP A 62 6.19 25.94 -10.83
N ALA A 63 5.36 25.64 -9.83
CA ALA A 63 4.74 26.65 -9.00
C ALA A 63 5.68 27.14 -7.90
N ASP A 64 5.95 28.45 -7.92
CA ASP A 64 6.62 29.16 -6.85
C ASP A 64 5.59 29.86 -5.95
N GLY A 65 5.80 29.74 -4.63
CA GLY A 65 5.03 30.43 -3.60
C GLY A 65 3.96 29.57 -2.92
N ASP A 66 3.64 29.95 -1.69
CA ASP A 66 2.76 29.18 -0.77
C ASP A 66 1.35 28.94 -1.32
N SER A 67 0.78 29.93 -2.04
CA SER A 67 -0.56 29.79 -2.63
C SER A 67 -0.60 28.76 -3.75
N ALA A 68 0.45 28.67 -4.54
CA ALA A 68 0.55 27.69 -5.62
C ALA A 68 0.78 26.29 -5.07
N HIS A 69 1.60 26.14 -4.03
CA HIS A 69 1.79 24.86 -3.33
C HIS A 69 0.50 24.38 -2.67
N ALA A 70 -0.30 25.28 -2.07
CA ALA A 70 -1.59 24.95 -1.49
C ALA A 70 -2.59 24.44 -2.55
N ALA A 71 -2.66 25.07 -3.71
CA ALA A 71 -3.53 24.63 -4.80
C ALA A 71 -3.13 23.25 -5.34
N VAL A 72 -1.83 23.00 -5.49
CA VAL A 72 -1.30 21.68 -5.90
C VAL A 72 -1.58 20.62 -4.83
N ALA A 73 -1.44 20.96 -3.57
CA ALA A 73 -1.76 20.04 -2.44
C ALA A 73 -3.23 19.63 -2.47
N GLU A 74 -4.15 20.57 -2.72
CA GLU A 74 -5.58 20.28 -2.81
C GLU A 74 -5.89 19.35 -3.99
N VAL A 75 -5.33 19.61 -5.16
CA VAL A 75 -5.50 18.74 -6.35
C VAL A 75 -4.94 17.34 -6.08
N ALA A 76 -3.75 17.25 -5.51
CA ALA A 76 -3.12 15.96 -5.16
C ALA A 76 -3.94 15.18 -4.13
N LEU A 77 -4.41 15.85 -3.07
CA LEU A 77 -5.25 15.24 -2.03
C LEU A 77 -6.55 14.68 -2.61
N ASN A 78 -7.24 15.45 -3.45
CA ASN A 78 -8.46 15.01 -4.11
C ASN A 78 -8.20 13.81 -5.03
N ALA A 79 -7.15 13.85 -5.84
CA ALA A 79 -6.79 12.76 -6.75
C ALA A 79 -6.45 11.46 -5.99
N ILE A 80 -5.64 11.56 -4.92
CA ILE A 80 -5.28 10.43 -4.06
C ILE A 80 -6.52 9.89 -3.36
N GLY A 81 -7.36 10.76 -2.79
CA GLY A 81 -8.59 10.37 -2.09
C GLY A 81 -9.55 9.58 -2.99
N HIS A 82 -9.82 10.07 -4.20
CA HIS A 82 -10.66 9.36 -5.17
C HIS A 82 -10.08 8.01 -5.57
N GLN A 83 -8.77 7.92 -5.81
CA GLN A 83 -8.12 6.65 -6.16
C GLN A 83 -8.14 5.68 -4.99
N LEU A 84 -7.91 6.16 -3.76
CA LEU A 84 -7.93 5.33 -2.57
C LEU A 84 -9.32 4.70 -2.35
N VAL A 85 -10.39 5.52 -2.38
CA VAL A 85 -11.77 5.02 -2.22
C VAL A 85 -12.07 3.95 -3.27
N ARG A 86 -11.80 4.24 -4.54
CA ARG A 86 -12.01 3.28 -5.63
C ARG A 86 -11.24 1.97 -5.44
N ARG A 87 -10.00 2.03 -4.93
CA ARG A 87 -9.20 0.82 -4.68
C ARG A 87 -9.70 0.03 -3.48
N LEU A 88 -10.18 0.72 -2.44
CA LEU A 88 -10.80 0.07 -1.29
C LEU A 88 -12.09 -0.65 -1.70
N GLU A 89 -12.96 -0.01 -2.48
CA GLU A 89 -14.17 -0.64 -3.02
C GLU A 89 -13.83 -1.92 -3.81
N GLN A 90 -12.86 -1.86 -4.72
CA GLN A 90 -12.38 -3.04 -5.48
C GLN A 90 -11.82 -4.14 -4.56
N TRP A 91 -11.11 -3.75 -3.51
CA TRP A 91 -10.54 -4.70 -2.54
C TRP A 91 -11.63 -5.36 -1.68
N GLU A 92 -12.65 -4.61 -1.31
CA GLU A 92 -13.84 -5.12 -0.61
C GLU A 92 -14.64 -6.08 -1.49
N GLU A 93 -14.84 -5.77 -2.78
CA GLU A 93 -15.53 -6.64 -3.74
C GLU A 93 -14.89 -8.04 -3.84
N VAL A 94 -13.57 -8.13 -3.70
CA VAL A 94 -12.82 -9.40 -3.72
C VAL A 94 -12.54 -9.94 -2.33
N CYS A 95 -13.19 -9.40 -1.29
CA CYS A 95 -13.02 -9.83 0.10
C CYS A 95 -11.57 -9.81 0.60
N GLY A 96 -10.77 -8.85 0.14
CA GLY A 96 -9.36 -8.72 0.48
C GLY A 96 -8.41 -9.65 -0.27
N ASP A 97 -8.91 -10.59 -1.07
CA ASP A 97 -8.09 -11.45 -1.92
C ASP A 97 -7.83 -10.77 -3.27
N VAL A 98 -6.71 -10.06 -3.38
CA VAL A 98 -6.35 -9.30 -4.57
C VAL A 98 -6.16 -10.15 -5.84
N ASP A 99 -6.01 -11.45 -5.71
CA ASP A 99 -5.89 -12.42 -6.82
C ASP A 99 -7.23 -13.05 -7.20
N ALA A 100 -8.30 -12.81 -6.43
CA ALA A 100 -9.64 -13.27 -6.75
C ALA A 100 -10.23 -12.57 -7.99
N GLY A 101 -11.32 -13.10 -8.48
CA GLY A 101 -12.00 -12.60 -9.67
C GLY A 101 -11.12 -12.72 -10.92
N ASP A 102 -10.89 -11.61 -11.60
CA ASP A 102 -10.01 -11.54 -12.79
C ASP A 102 -8.54 -11.28 -12.44
N GLY A 103 -8.21 -11.11 -11.14
CA GLY A 103 -6.88 -10.86 -10.62
C GLY A 103 -6.26 -9.52 -11.05
N VAL A 104 -7.06 -8.56 -11.51
CA VAL A 104 -6.56 -7.25 -11.97
C VAL A 104 -5.88 -6.52 -10.81
N LEU A 105 -6.50 -6.50 -9.63
CA LEU A 105 -5.99 -5.76 -8.47
C LEU A 105 -4.60 -6.28 -8.04
N GLY A 106 -4.42 -7.61 -8.00
CA GLY A 106 -3.13 -8.23 -7.68
C GLY A 106 -2.05 -7.96 -8.72
N ARG A 107 -2.40 -7.99 -10.02
CA ARG A 107 -1.44 -7.63 -11.09
C ARG A 107 -1.00 -6.17 -11.00
N GLU A 108 -1.93 -5.24 -10.78
CA GLU A 108 -1.62 -3.82 -10.62
C GLU A 108 -0.79 -3.55 -9.37
N LEU A 109 -1.09 -4.22 -8.25
CA LEU A 109 -0.30 -4.14 -7.03
C LEU A 109 1.15 -4.58 -7.29
N ARG A 110 1.35 -5.75 -7.89
CA ARG A 110 2.69 -6.27 -8.21
C ARG A 110 3.44 -5.36 -9.18
N ALA A 111 2.76 -4.80 -10.18
CA ALA A 111 3.36 -3.89 -11.14
C ALA A 111 3.79 -2.55 -10.51
N ALA A 112 3.10 -2.09 -9.47
CA ALA A 112 3.42 -0.87 -8.75
C ALA A 112 4.55 -1.04 -7.71
N LEU A 113 4.82 -2.27 -7.28
CA LEU A 113 5.82 -2.56 -6.24
C LEU A 113 7.22 -2.65 -6.82
N THR A 114 8.00 -1.58 -6.68
CA THR A 114 9.40 -1.52 -7.11
C THR A 114 10.33 -2.45 -6.30
N THR A 115 9.86 -2.95 -5.17
CA THR A 115 10.58 -3.91 -4.32
C THR A 115 10.67 -5.30 -4.98
N LEU A 116 9.68 -5.70 -5.77
CA LEU A 116 9.68 -6.99 -6.44
C LEU A 116 10.83 -7.10 -7.45
N GLY A 117 11.49 -8.25 -7.45
CA GLY A 117 12.69 -8.48 -8.25
C GLY A 117 13.98 -7.90 -7.66
N GLN A 118 13.93 -7.27 -6.47
CA GLN A 118 15.09 -6.72 -5.79
C GLN A 118 15.54 -7.61 -4.62
N HIS A 119 16.84 -7.61 -4.33
CA HIS A 119 17.35 -8.14 -3.07
C HIS A 119 17.07 -7.16 -1.95
N VAL A 120 16.41 -7.64 -0.91
CA VAL A 120 16.01 -6.84 0.25
C VAL A 120 16.47 -7.49 1.55
N SER A 121 16.66 -6.67 2.58
CA SER A 121 16.74 -7.06 3.98
C SER A 121 15.50 -6.55 4.69
N VAL A 122 14.89 -7.39 5.51
CA VAL A 122 13.72 -7.06 6.30
C VAL A 122 14.04 -7.26 7.77
N GLN A 123 13.90 -6.20 8.56
CA GLN A 123 13.96 -6.27 10.01
C GLN A 123 12.59 -6.70 10.53
N ALA A 124 12.41 -8.00 10.73
CA ALA A 124 11.19 -8.58 11.28
C ALA A 124 11.30 -8.71 12.82
N PRO A 125 10.18 -8.87 13.54
CA PRO A 125 10.20 -9.05 15.00
C PRO A 125 11.06 -10.23 15.45
N ASP A 126 11.16 -11.29 14.65
CA ASP A 126 11.91 -12.51 14.92
C ASP A 126 13.37 -12.45 14.42
N GLY A 127 13.80 -11.34 13.88
CA GLY A 127 15.16 -11.12 13.38
C GLY A 127 15.23 -10.61 11.95
N GLU A 128 16.47 -10.49 11.45
CA GLU A 128 16.71 -10.03 10.08
C GLU A 128 16.56 -11.17 9.09
N LEU A 129 15.78 -10.92 8.04
CA LEU A 129 15.58 -11.82 6.89
C LEU A 129 16.07 -11.14 5.63
N SER A 130 16.84 -11.85 4.79
CA SER A 130 17.31 -11.32 3.51
C SER A 130 16.99 -12.30 2.37
N GLY A 131 16.66 -11.74 1.22
CA GLY A 131 16.35 -12.54 0.04
C GLY A 131 15.90 -11.69 -1.15
N LEU A 132 15.62 -12.37 -2.25
CA LEU A 132 14.98 -11.78 -3.43
C LEU A 132 13.49 -11.65 -3.15
N ALA A 133 12.93 -10.47 -3.25
CA ALA A 133 11.49 -10.25 -3.17
C ALA A 133 10.83 -10.78 -4.45
N VAL A 134 10.06 -11.86 -4.34
CA VAL A 134 9.49 -12.57 -5.50
C VAL A 134 8.01 -12.39 -5.66
N ASP A 135 7.27 -12.11 -4.58
CA ASP A 135 5.83 -11.88 -4.61
C ASP A 135 5.35 -11.08 -3.41
N VAL A 136 4.10 -10.62 -3.49
CA VAL A 136 3.36 -9.99 -2.39
C VAL A 136 1.90 -10.43 -2.44
N THR A 137 1.53 -11.42 -1.63
CA THR A 137 0.12 -11.84 -1.51
C THR A 137 -0.07 -12.87 -0.41
N PRO A 138 -0.70 -12.58 0.67
CA PRO A 138 -1.00 -11.27 1.27
C PRO A 138 0.20 -10.65 1.97
N ALA A 139 1.34 -11.34 2.00
CA ALA A 139 2.59 -10.94 2.62
C ALA A 139 3.71 -10.85 1.59
N LEU A 140 4.77 -10.12 1.91
CA LEU A 140 5.97 -10.11 1.08
C LEU A 140 6.64 -11.49 1.11
N VAL A 141 6.89 -12.07 -0.06
CA VAL A 141 7.57 -13.36 -0.19
C VAL A 141 9.03 -13.14 -0.55
N LEU A 142 9.92 -13.60 0.32
CA LEU A 142 11.36 -13.57 0.10
C LEU A 142 11.87 -14.95 -0.28
N ARG A 143 12.59 -15.03 -1.39
CA ARG A 143 13.31 -16.24 -1.82
C ARG A 143 14.78 -16.15 -1.44
N ASN A 144 15.26 -17.15 -0.73
CA ASN A 144 16.66 -17.34 -0.37
C ASN A 144 17.09 -18.80 -0.57
N GLN A 145 18.28 -19.18 -0.09
CA GLN A 145 18.80 -20.55 -0.25
C GLN A 145 17.97 -21.61 0.53
N ALA A 146 17.22 -21.20 1.55
CA ALA A 146 16.35 -22.09 2.34
C ALA A 146 14.97 -22.26 1.72
N GLY A 147 14.62 -21.47 0.69
CA GLY A 147 13.32 -21.47 0.02
C GLY A 147 12.60 -20.14 0.13
N ASP A 148 11.29 -20.18 -0.07
CA ASP A 148 10.41 -19.02 0.01
C ASP A 148 9.90 -18.83 1.44
N THR A 149 9.96 -17.59 1.94
CA THR A 149 9.53 -17.21 3.29
C THR A 149 8.58 -16.01 3.21
N GLU A 150 7.40 -16.12 3.82
CA GLU A 150 6.46 -15.02 3.96
C GLU A 150 6.87 -14.09 5.11
N VAL A 151 6.90 -12.77 4.83
CA VAL A 151 7.19 -11.73 5.82
C VAL A 151 5.95 -10.84 5.97
N ARG A 152 5.26 -10.96 7.10
CA ARG A 152 3.98 -10.27 7.36
C ARG A 152 4.15 -8.91 8.05
N ALA A 153 5.29 -8.71 8.72
CA ALA A 153 5.60 -7.46 9.41
C ALA A 153 7.12 -7.24 9.43
N GLY A 154 7.53 -5.99 9.30
CA GLY A 154 8.94 -5.58 9.37
C GLY A 154 9.25 -4.38 8.49
N ASP A 155 10.42 -3.79 8.71
CA ASP A 155 10.95 -2.70 7.90
C ASP A 155 11.77 -3.23 6.74
N VAL A 156 11.36 -2.92 5.52
CA VAL A 156 12.02 -3.39 4.28
C VAL A 156 13.08 -2.39 3.82
N THR A 157 14.30 -2.86 3.66
CA THR A 157 15.42 -2.07 3.13
C THR A 157 15.97 -2.73 1.86
N LEU A 158 16.16 -1.95 0.79
CA LEU A 158 16.81 -2.43 -0.42
C LEU A 158 18.30 -2.67 -0.16
N VAL A 159 18.77 -3.89 -0.44
CA VAL A 159 20.20 -4.21 -0.37
C VAL A 159 20.85 -3.72 -1.67
N ARG A 160 21.55 -2.59 -1.60
CA ARG A 160 22.37 -2.11 -2.70
C ARG A 160 23.66 -2.91 -2.73
N VAL A 161 23.86 -3.69 -3.76
CA VAL A 161 25.17 -4.28 -4.06
C VAL A 161 26.07 -3.13 -4.51
N THR A 162 27.00 -2.69 -3.64
CA THR A 162 28.09 -1.78 -4.02
C THR A 162 29.04 -2.61 -4.87
N GLY A 163 29.04 -2.37 -6.19
CA GLY A 163 30.02 -2.91 -7.13
C GLY A 163 31.34 -2.14 -7.06
#